data_2cf1d20d3bc41d9ed69f3518ba534bc4
#
_entry.id   2cf1d20d3bc41d9ed69f3518ba534bc4
#
_cell.length_a   1.000
_cell.length_b   1.000
_cell.length_c   1.000
_cell.angle_alpha   90.00
_cell.angle_beta   90.00
_cell.angle_gamma   90.00
#
_symmetry.space_group_name_H-M   'P 1'
#
loop_
_entity.id
_entity.type
_entity.pdbx_description
1 polymer ?
#
loop_
_entity_poly.entity_id
_entity_poly.type
_entity_poly.pdbx_seq_one_letter_code
_entity_poly.pdbx_strand_id
1 'polypeptide(L)'
;MKKIDFDNDSIKKNILQAALPMLAAQILSLLYNIVDRIYIARIPDMGTTALGAVGLCFPIIMLTIAFSNLFGSGGAPLFSIKRGMSDDRAANTIMNMSFTMVCTFAVIFTALCMIFAKPLLIVFGASENALKYALPYLLIYLIGTLPSMISTGMNPFINAQGYSTTGMLSVAIGAVANLVLDPLFIFGFNFGIKGAAIATVISQILSALYVLHFLRKKAELKVRLMTLSEFSENTRYAKDIISLGTSGCVMQLTNSLVSICCNNVLSVTGGDLYISVMTIVSSIRQMVETPIYAIVEGSSPVLSYNYGAKRPARVRKSIFTMGLLVLLYTAVMWSVIILAPHALIAIFSSDSTLMDDAVKALNIYFAAFIFMDLQYIGQTTFKSLNKKKRAIFFSLLRKVFIVVPLTYILPYSFGMGTDGVFMAEPVSNVIGGSICFVTMLGTVLPELRRMEQ
;
A
#
# COMPACT_ATOMS: atom_id res chain seq x y z
N MET A 1 -24.30 -7.19 9.00
CA MET A 1 -22.85 -6.88 9.06
C MET A 1 -22.57 -6.20 10.38
N LYS A 2 -21.58 -6.72 11.11
CA LYS A 2 -21.27 -6.17 12.45
C LYS A 2 -20.45 -4.89 12.26
N LYS A 3 -20.96 -3.77 12.79
CA LYS A 3 -20.25 -2.49 12.84
C LYS A 3 -19.33 -2.46 14.05
N ILE A 4 -18.15 -1.90 13.89
CA ILE A 4 -17.24 -1.63 15.01
C ILE A 4 -17.70 -0.37 15.71
N ASP A 5 -17.92 -0.46 17.03
CA ASP A 5 -18.27 0.70 17.86
C ASP A 5 -16.96 1.33 18.39
N PHE A 6 -16.50 2.39 17.70
CA PHE A 6 -15.30 3.12 18.11
C PHE A 6 -15.49 3.88 19.43
N ASP A 7 -16.74 4.06 19.84
CA ASP A 7 -17.12 4.88 20.98
C ASP A 7 -17.07 4.09 22.29
N ASN A 8 -17.75 2.93 22.32
CA ASN A 8 -18.02 2.18 23.54
C ASN A 8 -17.16 0.93 23.68
N ASP A 9 -16.82 0.26 22.58
CA ASP A 9 -16.02 -0.98 22.62
C ASP A 9 -14.59 -0.72 23.13
N SER A 10 -13.96 -1.77 23.68
CA SER A 10 -12.56 -1.69 24.10
C SER A 10 -11.62 -1.45 22.90
N ILE A 11 -10.57 -0.68 23.10
CA ILE A 11 -9.60 -0.33 22.06
C ILE A 11 -8.98 -1.57 21.42
N LYS A 12 -8.61 -2.58 22.23
CA LYS A 12 -8.05 -3.84 21.73
C LYS A 12 -9.02 -4.55 20.79
N LYS A 13 -10.31 -4.60 21.15
CA LYS A 13 -11.36 -5.21 20.32
C LYS A 13 -11.53 -4.44 19.01
N ASN A 14 -11.60 -3.11 19.07
CA ASN A 14 -11.74 -2.26 17.89
C ASN A 14 -10.60 -2.44 16.90
N ILE A 15 -9.34 -2.43 17.38
CA ILE A 15 -8.17 -2.62 16.54
C ILE A 15 -8.17 -4.02 15.92
N LEU A 16 -8.42 -5.08 16.68
CA LEU A 16 -8.44 -6.43 16.15
C LEU A 16 -9.58 -6.65 15.14
N GLN A 17 -10.76 -6.13 15.42
CA GLN A 17 -11.91 -6.20 14.49
C GLN A 17 -11.69 -5.42 13.20
N ALA A 18 -10.85 -4.38 13.21
CA ALA A 18 -10.47 -3.65 12.02
C ALA A 18 -9.28 -4.31 11.29
N ALA A 19 -8.24 -4.72 12.03
CA ALA A 19 -7.00 -5.25 11.46
C ALA A 19 -7.14 -6.65 10.85
N LEU A 20 -7.88 -7.56 11.48
CA LEU A 20 -8.01 -8.94 10.98
C LEU A 20 -8.69 -9.04 9.60
N PRO A 21 -9.81 -8.34 9.33
CA PRO A 21 -10.36 -8.31 7.97
C PRO A 21 -9.41 -7.67 6.97
N MET A 22 -8.69 -6.60 7.34
CA MET A 22 -7.71 -5.96 6.47
C MET A 22 -6.55 -6.89 6.15
N LEU A 23 -6.07 -7.65 7.12
CA LEU A 23 -5.04 -8.67 6.91
C LEU A 23 -5.51 -9.73 5.91
N ALA A 24 -6.72 -10.25 6.10
CA ALA A 24 -7.31 -11.22 5.17
C ALA A 24 -7.43 -10.65 3.75
N ALA A 25 -7.86 -9.39 3.60
CA ALA A 25 -7.93 -8.71 2.32
C ALA A 25 -6.56 -8.61 1.65
N GLN A 26 -5.52 -8.25 2.39
CA GLN A 26 -4.16 -8.11 1.85
C GLN A 26 -3.56 -9.45 1.47
N ILE A 27 -3.75 -10.50 2.26
CA ILE A 27 -3.32 -11.86 1.90
C ILE A 27 -4.02 -12.32 0.63
N LEU A 28 -5.33 -12.13 0.50
CA LEU A 28 -6.07 -12.45 -0.72
C LEU A 28 -5.54 -11.68 -1.93
N SER A 29 -5.22 -10.39 -1.75
CA SER A 29 -4.63 -9.58 -2.82
C SER A 29 -3.26 -10.10 -3.26
N LEU A 30 -2.41 -10.53 -2.34
CA LEU A 30 -1.11 -11.13 -2.66
C LEU A 30 -1.29 -12.45 -3.42
N LEU A 31 -2.19 -13.31 -2.94
CA LEU A 31 -2.44 -14.61 -3.56
C LEU A 31 -2.96 -14.46 -4.98
N TYR A 32 -3.96 -13.62 -5.21
CA TYR A 32 -4.48 -13.45 -6.56
C TYR A 32 -3.44 -12.85 -7.52
N ASN A 33 -2.62 -11.87 -7.08
CA ASN A 33 -1.55 -11.33 -7.92
C ASN A 33 -0.51 -12.37 -8.33
N ILE A 34 -0.19 -13.31 -7.43
CA ILE A 34 0.73 -14.43 -7.74
C ILE A 34 0.09 -15.37 -8.73
N VAL A 35 -1.16 -15.76 -8.51
CA VAL A 35 -1.86 -16.71 -9.37
C VAL A 35 -2.11 -16.14 -10.77
N ASP A 36 -2.49 -14.88 -10.89
CA ASP A 36 -2.63 -14.17 -12.18
C ASP A 36 -1.34 -14.24 -12.99
N ARG A 37 -0.19 -13.94 -12.37
CA ARG A 37 1.12 -14.06 -13.04
C ARG A 37 1.46 -15.48 -13.45
N ILE A 38 1.07 -16.49 -12.65
CA ILE A 38 1.25 -17.91 -13.01
C ILE A 38 0.41 -18.26 -14.24
N TYR A 39 -0.83 -17.80 -14.32
CA TYR A 39 -1.68 -18.04 -15.49
C TYR A 39 -1.11 -17.36 -16.74
N ILE A 40 -0.68 -16.09 -16.64
CA ILE A 40 -0.06 -15.38 -17.75
C ILE A 40 1.23 -16.08 -18.23
N ALA A 41 2.08 -16.54 -17.30
CA ALA A 41 3.30 -17.26 -17.64
C ALA A 41 3.07 -18.62 -18.34
N ARG A 42 1.90 -19.21 -18.15
CA ARG A 42 1.48 -20.49 -18.75
C ARG A 42 0.72 -20.35 -20.08
N ILE A 43 0.59 -19.15 -20.63
CA ILE A 43 -0.03 -18.97 -21.95
C ILE A 43 0.84 -19.69 -23.00
N PRO A 44 0.26 -20.61 -23.81
CA PRO A 44 1.01 -21.34 -24.83
C PRO A 44 1.73 -20.41 -25.80
N ASP A 45 2.95 -20.77 -26.18
CA ASP A 45 3.81 -20.11 -27.17
C ASP A 45 4.24 -18.66 -26.85
N MET A 46 3.69 -18.02 -25.81
CA MET A 46 3.99 -16.62 -25.50
C MET A 46 4.13 -16.27 -24.02
N GLY A 47 4.12 -17.22 -23.10
CA GLY A 47 4.03 -16.96 -21.65
C GLY A 47 5.11 -16.01 -21.12
N THR A 48 6.37 -16.20 -21.47
CA THR A 48 7.47 -15.30 -21.06
C THR A 48 7.34 -13.91 -21.67
N THR A 49 6.98 -13.81 -22.94
CA THR A 49 6.76 -12.53 -23.63
C THR A 49 5.54 -11.79 -23.07
N ALA A 50 4.46 -12.53 -22.77
CA ALA A 50 3.25 -11.99 -22.15
C ALA A 50 3.53 -11.45 -20.75
N LEU A 51 4.30 -12.19 -19.92
CA LEU A 51 4.67 -11.75 -18.59
C LEU A 51 5.54 -10.48 -18.63
N GLY A 52 6.48 -10.41 -19.58
CA GLY A 52 7.28 -9.21 -19.84
C GLY A 52 6.42 -8.02 -20.27
N ALA A 53 5.43 -8.25 -21.14
CA ALA A 53 4.49 -7.22 -21.60
C ALA A 53 3.65 -6.64 -20.45
N VAL A 54 3.15 -7.48 -19.52
CA VAL A 54 2.47 -7.02 -18.31
C VAL A 54 3.42 -6.21 -17.41
N GLY A 55 4.67 -6.66 -17.29
CA GLY A 55 5.71 -5.93 -16.54
C GLY A 55 5.91 -4.49 -17.06
N LEU A 56 5.86 -4.27 -18.37
CA LEU A 56 5.95 -2.93 -18.96
C LEU A 56 4.74 -2.03 -18.65
N CYS A 57 3.57 -2.62 -18.34
CA CYS A 57 2.38 -1.87 -17.92
C CYS A 57 2.40 -1.52 -16.42
N PHE A 58 3.26 -2.17 -15.63
CA PHE A 58 3.29 -2.06 -14.18
C PHE A 58 3.46 -0.63 -13.65
N PRO A 59 4.29 0.26 -14.24
CA PRO A 59 4.39 1.66 -13.78
C PRO A 59 3.04 2.40 -13.83
N ILE A 60 2.23 2.18 -14.87
CA ILE A 60 0.90 2.81 -15.00
C ILE A 60 -0.06 2.24 -13.95
N ILE A 61 0.00 0.93 -13.70
CA ILE A 61 -0.79 0.26 -12.65
C ILE A 61 -0.43 0.85 -11.27
N MET A 62 0.86 1.03 -10.99
CA MET A 62 1.33 1.60 -9.72
C MET A 62 0.89 3.07 -9.54
N LEU A 63 0.90 3.87 -10.60
CA LEU A 63 0.36 5.22 -10.56
C LEU A 63 -1.13 5.22 -10.22
N THR A 64 -1.92 4.34 -10.82
CA THR A 64 -3.35 4.18 -10.50
C THR A 64 -3.56 3.92 -9.01
N ILE A 65 -2.80 3.00 -8.41
CA ILE A 65 -2.86 2.68 -6.98
C ILE A 65 -2.41 3.86 -6.12
N ALA A 66 -1.32 4.53 -6.50
CA ALA A 66 -0.77 5.68 -5.77
C ALA A 66 -1.79 6.83 -5.67
N PHE A 67 -2.46 7.17 -6.77
CA PHE A 67 -3.48 8.21 -6.78
C PHE A 67 -4.79 7.78 -6.09
N SER A 68 -5.17 6.52 -6.17
CA SER A 68 -6.28 5.98 -5.37
C SER A 68 -6.02 6.18 -3.87
N ASN A 69 -4.82 5.86 -3.44
CA ASN A 69 -4.39 6.02 -2.05
C ASN A 69 -4.24 7.50 -1.66
N LEU A 70 -3.80 8.37 -2.58
CA LEU A 70 -3.73 9.81 -2.33
C LEU A 70 -5.08 10.37 -1.86
N PHE A 71 -6.15 10.03 -2.53
CA PHE A 71 -7.48 10.55 -2.21
C PHE A 71 -8.17 9.73 -1.11
N GLY A 72 -8.04 8.41 -1.12
CA GLY A 72 -8.68 7.51 -0.15
C GLY A 72 -8.04 7.57 1.22
N SER A 73 -6.76 7.24 1.31
CA SER A 73 -6.00 7.24 2.56
C SER A 73 -5.71 8.66 3.08
N GLY A 74 -5.79 9.68 2.22
CA GLY A 74 -5.73 11.08 2.65
C GLY A 74 -7.03 11.58 3.27
N GLY A 75 -8.17 11.13 2.74
CA GLY A 75 -9.49 11.56 3.20
C GLY A 75 -10.02 10.80 4.42
N ALA A 76 -9.76 9.50 4.52
CA ALA A 76 -10.34 8.65 5.56
C ALA A 76 -9.98 9.06 7.01
N PRO A 77 -8.75 9.45 7.35
CA PRO A 77 -8.44 9.97 8.69
C PRO A 77 -9.20 11.26 9.00
N LEU A 78 -9.28 12.19 8.03
CA LEU A 78 -10.03 13.45 8.20
C LEU A 78 -11.51 13.18 8.42
N PHE A 79 -12.09 12.26 7.65
CA PHE A 79 -13.44 11.76 7.82
C PHE A 79 -13.66 11.21 9.23
N SER A 80 -12.77 10.33 9.71
CA SER A 80 -12.88 9.73 11.04
C SER A 80 -12.78 10.75 12.17
N ILE A 81 -11.89 11.76 12.04
CA ILE A 81 -11.78 12.87 13.00
C ILE A 81 -13.12 13.64 13.07
N LYS A 82 -13.72 13.97 11.91
CA LYS A 82 -14.99 14.69 11.87
C LYS A 82 -16.14 13.86 12.45
N ARG A 83 -16.16 12.56 12.18
CA ARG A 83 -17.10 11.62 12.83
C ARG A 83 -16.95 11.62 14.36
N GLY A 84 -15.70 11.59 14.86
CA GLY A 84 -15.42 11.68 16.29
C GLY A 84 -15.88 13.01 16.92
N MET A 85 -15.85 14.11 16.16
CA MET A 85 -16.42 15.40 16.56
C MET A 85 -17.96 15.46 16.51
N SER A 86 -18.62 14.39 16.09
CA SER A 86 -20.07 14.36 15.79
C SER A 86 -20.48 15.33 14.66
N ASP A 87 -19.53 15.71 13.79
CA ASP A 87 -19.74 16.58 12.63
C ASP A 87 -19.92 15.71 11.37
N ASP A 88 -21.06 15.01 11.31
CA ASP A 88 -21.36 14.09 10.20
C ASP A 88 -21.52 14.83 8.86
N ARG A 89 -21.89 16.11 8.89
CA ARG A 89 -21.99 16.93 7.67
C ARG A 89 -20.60 17.15 7.05
N ALA A 90 -19.63 17.59 7.84
CA ALA A 90 -18.25 17.76 7.35
C ALA A 90 -17.62 16.42 6.98
N ALA A 91 -17.87 15.36 7.75
CA ALA A 91 -17.40 14.01 7.42
C ALA A 91 -17.91 13.56 6.04
N ASN A 92 -19.21 13.72 5.79
CA ASN A 92 -19.81 13.37 4.51
C ASN A 92 -19.28 14.22 3.35
N THR A 93 -19.03 15.51 3.59
CA THR A 93 -18.40 16.41 2.61
C THR A 93 -17.00 15.93 2.24
N ILE A 94 -16.17 15.51 3.20
CA ILE A 94 -14.82 14.96 2.96
C ILE A 94 -14.89 13.68 2.13
N MET A 95 -15.81 12.76 2.45
CA MET A 95 -15.98 11.52 1.70
C MET A 95 -16.42 11.79 0.26
N ASN A 96 -17.40 12.68 0.06
CA ASN A 96 -17.89 13.07 -1.26
C ASN A 96 -16.84 13.81 -2.08
N MET A 97 -16.02 14.66 -1.44
CA MET A 97 -14.87 15.34 -2.05
C MET A 97 -13.85 14.31 -2.55
N SER A 98 -13.44 13.35 -1.69
CA SER A 98 -12.53 12.28 -2.07
C SER A 98 -13.07 11.46 -3.23
N PHE A 99 -14.35 11.09 -3.20
CA PHE A 99 -14.99 10.33 -4.27
C PHE A 99 -15.02 11.10 -5.60
N THR A 100 -15.36 12.38 -5.56
CA THR A 100 -15.36 13.25 -6.75
C THR A 100 -13.95 13.37 -7.33
N MET A 101 -12.93 13.56 -6.47
CA MET A 101 -11.53 13.64 -6.90
C MET A 101 -11.05 12.32 -7.50
N VAL A 102 -11.38 11.17 -6.90
CA VAL A 102 -11.09 9.84 -7.44
C VAL A 102 -11.69 9.68 -8.83
N CYS A 103 -12.99 9.98 -9.00
CA CYS A 103 -13.66 9.83 -10.30
C CYS A 103 -13.12 10.77 -11.36
N THR A 104 -12.94 12.05 -11.03
CA THR A 104 -12.43 13.05 -11.98
C THR A 104 -11.01 12.71 -12.41
N PHE A 105 -10.14 12.40 -11.44
CA PHE A 105 -8.77 12.02 -11.75
C PHE A 105 -8.69 10.74 -12.57
N ALA A 106 -9.50 9.71 -12.23
CA ALA A 106 -9.52 8.45 -12.96
C ALA A 106 -9.90 8.65 -14.43
N VAL A 107 -10.91 9.48 -14.72
CA VAL A 107 -11.33 9.77 -16.10
C VAL A 107 -10.22 10.50 -16.87
N ILE A 108 -9.64 11.56 -16.27
CA ILE A 108 -8.55 12.33 -16.90
C ILE A 108 -7.33 11.45 -17.13
N PHE A 109 -6.92 10.68 -16.10
CA PHE A 109 -5.77 9.80 -16.17
C PHE A 109 -5.95 8.70 -17.23
N THR A 110 -7.13 8.07 -17.27
CA THR A 110 -7.47 7.06 -18.31
C THR A 110 -7.39 7.67 -19.70
N ALA A 111 -7.99 8.84 -19.93
CA ALA A 111 -7.97 9.50 -21.24
C ALA A 111 -6.53 9.83 -21.67
N LEU A 112 -5.72 10.41 -20.77
CA LEU A 112 -4.32 10.72 -21.07
C LEU A 112 -3.51 9.45 -21.34
N CYS A 113 -3.65 8.42 -20.50
CA CYS A 113 -2.93 7.16 -20.71
C CYS A 113 -3.36 6.44 -21.98
N MET A 114 -4.63 6.49 -22.38
CA MET A 114 -5.09 5.94 -23.67
C MET A 114 -4.49 6.66 -24.87
N ILE A 115 -4.47 8.00 -24.85
CA ILE A 115 -3.88 8.81 -25.94
C ILE A 115 -2.38 8.53 -26.05
N PHE A 116 -1.68 8.44 -24.94
CA PHE A 116 -0.23 8.27 -24.88
C PHE A 116 0.23 6.83 -24.62
N ALA A 117 -0.65 5.82 -24.74
CA ALA A 117 -0.36 4.41 -24.39
C ALA A 117 0.90 3.89 -25.10
N LYS A 118 1.00 4.06 -26.43
CA LYS A 118 2.14 3.59 -27.22
C LYS A 118 3.43 4.35 -26.86
N PRO A 119 3.49 5.69 -26.84
CA PRO A 119 4.67 6.43 -26.40
C PRO A 119 5.14 6.06 -24.98
N LEU A 120 4.21 5.90 -24.04
CA LEU A 120 4.54 5.52 -22.66
C LEU A 120 5.21 4.15 -22.59
N LEU A 121 4.67 3.15 -23.29
CA LEU A 121 5.27 1.82 -23.34
C LEU A 121 6.68 1.84 -23.97
N ILE A 122 6.91 2.64 -25.01
CA ILE A 122 8.24 2.80 -25.63
C ILE A 122 9.21 3.42 -24.61
N VAL A 123 8.81 4.45 -23.89
CA VAL A 123 9.64 5.09 -22.83
C VAL A 123 9.95 4.08 -21.71
N PHE A 124 9.04 3.15 -21.41
CA PHE A 124 9.28 2.08 -20.45
C PHE A 124 10.11 0.91 -21.00
N GLY A 125 10.59 1.01 -22.23
CA GLY A 125 11.52 0.05 -22.84
C GLY A 125 10.84 -1.05 -23.67
N ALA A 126 9.61 -0.86 -24.12
CA ALA A 126 8.93 -1.84 -24.95
C ALA A 126 9.60 -1.94 -26.34
N SER A 127 10.05 -3.16 -26.71
CA SER A 127 10.42 -3.49 -28.07
C SER A 127 9.19 -3.62 -28.98
N GLU A 128 9.38 -3.60 -30.30
CA GLU A 128 8.27 -3.77 -31.24
C GLU A 128 7.47 -5.07 -31.02
N ASN A 129 8.17 -6.15 -30.65
CA ASN A 129 7.54 -7.42 -30.32
C ASN A 129 6.74 -7.34 -29.01
N ALA A 130 7.28 -6.72 -27.99
CA ALA A 130 6.59 -6.53 -26.71
C ALA A 130 5.36 -5.62 -26.85
N LEU A 131 5.42 -4.59 -27.72
CA LEU A 131 4.29 -3.68 -27.98
C LEU A 131 3.04 -4.42 -28.54
N LYS A 132 3.22 -5.48 -29.32
CA LYS A 132 2.10 -6.28 -29.85
C LYS A 132 1.22 -6.86 -28.76
N TYR A 133 1.80 -7.13 -27.59
CA TYR A 133 1.12 -7.72 -26.43
C TYR A 133 0.81 -6.67 -25.34
N ALA A 134 1.75 -5.79 -25.07
CA ALA A 134 1.61 -4.78 -24.01
C ALA A 134 0.54 -3.73 -24.31
N LEU A 135 0.47 -3.27 -25.58
CA LEU A 135 -0.48 -2.22 -25.95
C LEU A 135 -1.94 -2.65 -25.85
N PRO A 136 -2.37 -3.80 -26.41
CA PRO A 136 -3.73 -4.28 -26.23
C PRO A 136 -4.08 -4.57 -24.76
N TYR A 137 -3.15 -5.14 -24.00
CA TYR A 137 -3.32 -5.38 -22.56
C TYR A 137 -3.57 -4.07 -21.83
N LEU A 138 -2.70 -3.07 -22.05
CA LEU A 138 -2.81 -1.77 -21.39
C LEU A 138 -4.11 -1.06 -21.73
N LEU A 139 -4.51 -1.03 -23.01
CA LEU A 139 -5.74 -0.36 -23.43
C LEU A 139 -6.99 -0.99 -22.79
N ILE A 140 -7.03 -2.33 -22.70
CA ILE A 140 -8.11 -3.01 -21.98
C ILE A 140 -8.06 -2.70 -20.50
N TYR A 141 -6.88 -2.80 -19.86
CA TYR A 141 -6.69 -2.50 -18.43
C TYR A 141 -7.14 -1.09 -18.07
N LEU A 142 -6.85 -0.09 -18.92
CA LEU A 142 -7.22 1.30 -18.71
C LEU A 142 -8.75 1.52 -18.61
N ILE A 143 -9.58 0.69 -19.24
CA ILE A 143 -11.04 0.71 -19.07
C ILE A 143 -11.42 0.41 -17.61
N GLY A 144 -10.66 -0.46 -16.95
CA GLY A 144 -10.82 -0.81 -15.55
C GLY A 144 -10.28 0.22 -14.55
N THR A 145 -9.57 1.27 -14.99
CA THR A 145 -8.94 2.23 -14.09
C THR A 145 -9.95 2.94 -13.19
N LEU A 146 -11.06 3.41 -13.71
CA LEU A 146 -12.10 4.09 -12.92
C LEU A 146 -12.69 3.15 -11.85
N PRO A 147 -13.18 1.94 -12.15
CA PRO A 147 -13.65 1.02 -11.12
C PRO A 147 -12.53 0.61 -10.15
N SER A 148 -11.30 0.40 -10.61
CA SER A 148 -10.16 0.10 -9.75
C SER A 148 -9.90 1.22 -8.74
N MET A 149 -9.86 2.46 -9.19
CA MET A 149 -9.66 3.62 -8.33
C MET A 149 -10.81 3.84 -7.35
N ILE A 150 -12.05 3.57 -7.75
CA ILE A 150 -13.21 3.64 -6.86
C ILE A 150 -13.10 2.57 -5.78
N SER A 151 -12.84 1.31 -6.14
CA SER A 151 -12.78 0.22 -5.17
C SER A 151 -11.65 0.43 -4.15
N THR A 152 -10.46 0.81 -4.61
CA THR A 152 -9.29 1.03 -3.75
C THR A 152 -9.40 2.35 -2.96
N GLY A 153 -9.79 3.43 -3.61
CA GLY A 153 -9.84 4.76 -3.00
C GLY A 153 -11.01 4.94 -2.01
N MET A 154 -12.11 4.22 -2.19
CA MET A 154 -13.27 4.35 -1.29
C MET A 154 -13.31 3.29 -0.18
N ASN A 155 -12.54 2.22 -0.27
CA ASN A 155 -12.43 1.19 0.77
C ASN A 155 -12.03 1.75 2.15
N PRO A 156 -11.05 2.69 2.28
CA PRO A 156 -10.73 3.31 3.57
C PRO A 156 -11.91 4.00 4.25
N PHE A 157 -12.89 4.54 3.49
CA PHE A 157 -14.09 5.14 4.07
C PHE A 157 -15.09 4.12 4.59
N ILE A 158 -15.13 2.91 4.01
CA ILE A 158 -15.91 1.79 4.56
C ILE A 158 -15.33 1.39 5.93
N ASN A 159 -13.99 1.26 6.01
CA ASN A 159 -13.29 0.96 7.26
C ASN A 159 -13.48 2.07 8.31
N ALA A 160 -13.42 3.32 7.88
CA ALA A 160 -13.62 4.51 8.72
C ALA A 160 -15.06 4.63 9.28
N GLN A 161 -16.04 4.02 8.61
CA GLN A 161 -17.41 3.89 9.13
C GLN A 161 -17.60 2.68 10.06
N GLY A 162 -16.52 1.88 10.29
CA GLY A 162 -16.54 0.73 11.18
C GLY A 162 -16.93 -0.60 10.50
N TYR A 163 -16.95 -0.66 9.17
CA TYR A 163 -17.37 -1.85 8.42
C TYR A 163 -16.20 -2.59 7.76
N SER A 164 -15.13 -2.85 8.51
CA SER A 164 -13.89 -3.45 7.97
C SER A 164 -14.11 -4.82 7.29
N THR A 165 -15.04 -5.64 7.80
CA THR A 165 -15.43 -6.89 7.12
C THR A 165 -16.02 -6.63 5.73
N THR A 166 -16.78 -5.55 5.56
CA THR A 166 -17.31 -5.16 4.25
C THR A 166 -16.19 -4.69 3.32
N GLY A 167 -15.21 -3.94 3.87
CA GLY A 167 -14.01 -3.56 3.14
C GLY A 167 -13.23 -4.79 2.65
N MET A 168 -13.05 -5.79 3.51
CA MET A 168 -12.45 -7.09 3.14
C MET A 168 -13.24 -7.80 2.03
N LEU A 169 -14.57 -7.88 2.15
CA LEU A 169 -15.41 -8.54 1.16
C LEU A 169 -15.33 -7.90 -0.22
N SER A 170 -15.15 -6.57 -0.30
CA SER A 170 -14.98 -5.91 -1.59
C SER A 170 -13.71 -6.36 -2.31
N VAL A 171 -12.62 -6.56 -1.56
CA VAL A 171 -11.36 -7.09 -2.10
C VAL A 171 -11.50 -8.57 -2.46
N ALA A 172 -12.15 -9.35 -1.59
CA ALA A 172 -12.38 -10.78 -1.81
C ALA A 172 -13.22 -11.05 -3.07
N ILE A 173 -14.26 -10.27 -3.32
CA ILE A 173 -15.09 -10.37 -4.54
C ILE A 173 -14.22 -10.16 -5.78
N GLY A 174 -13.39 -9.11 -5.80
CA GLY A 174 -12.48 -8.87 -6.92
C GLY A 174 -11.45 -10.00 -7.09
N ALA A 175 -10.83 -10.45 -6.01
CA ALA A 175 -9.81 -11.50 -6.04
C ALA A 175 -10.38 -12.85 -6.51
N VAL A 176 -11.52 -13.26 -5.98
CA VAL A 176 -12.17 -14.52 -6.37
C VAL A 176 -12.69 -14.45 -7.81
N ALA A 177 -13.29 -13.34 -8.21
CA ALA A 177 -13.73 -13.14 -9.59
C ALA A 177 -12.54 -13.24 -10.57
N ASN A 178 -11.42 -12.58 -10.27
CA ASN A 178 -10.23 -12.66 -11.11
C ASN A 178 -9.69 -14.09 -11.20
N LEU A 179 -9.55 -14.77 -10.06
CA LEU A 179 -9.06 -16.16 -10.01
C LEU A 179 -9.88 -17.13 -10.86
N VAL A 180 -11.20 -16.92 -10.96
CA VAL A 180 -12.11 -17.76 -11.76
C VAL A 180 -12.14 -17.31 -13.23
N LEU A 181 -12.10 -16.01 -13.48
CA LEU A 181 -12.23 -15.47 -14.82
C LEU A 181 -10.93 -15.55 -15.63
N ASP A 182 -9.76 -15.49 -14.99
CA ASP A 182 -8.46 -15.61 -15.66
C ASP A 182 -8.37 -16.92 -16.50
N PRO A 183 -8.49 -18.12 -15.91
CA PRO A 183 -8.39 -19.34 -16.69
C PRO A 183 -9.50 -19.45 -17.75
N LEU A 184 -10.68 -18.91 -17.48
CA LEU A 184 -11.79 -18.93 -18.43
C LEU A 184 -11.49 -18.08 -19.67
N PHE A 185 -11.02 -16.83 -19.49
CA PHE A 185 -10.73 -15.94 -20.61
C PHE A 185 -9.39 -16.23 -21.28
N ILE A 186 -8.37 -16.62 -20.50
CA ILE A 186 -7.03 -16.91 -21.03
C ILE A 186 -7.06 -18.21 -21.87
N PHE A 187 -7.56 -19.30 -21.29
CA PHE A 187 -7.49 -20.65 -21.87
C PHE A 187 -8.83 -21.09 -22.45
N GLY A 188 -9.96 -20.87 -21.76
CA GLY A 188 -11.28 -21.30 -22.20
C GLY A 188 -11.74 -20.62 -23.48
N PHE A 189 -11.66 -19.30 -23.54
CA PHE A 189 -11.98 -18.50 -24.72
C PHE A 189 -10.76 -18.23 -25.63
N ASN A 190 -9.58 -18.67 -25.21
CA ASN A 190 -8.34 -18.55 -25.99
C ASN A 190 -7.94 -17.08 -26.31
N PHE A 191 -8.29 -16.15 -25.42
CA PHE A 191 -7.95 -14.74 -25.59
C PHE A 191 -6.51 -14.39 -25.16
N GLY A 192 -5.78 -15.35 -24.57
CA GLY A 192 -4.41 -15.17 -24.11
C GLY A 192 -4.26 -13.96 -23.16
N ILE A 193 -3.26 -13.12 -23.41
CA ILE A 193 -2.98 -11.95 -22.57
C ILE A 193 -4.14 -10.94 -22.52
N LYS A 194 -4.91 -10.79 -23.58
CA LYS A 194 -6.11 -9.94 -23.58
C LYS A 194 -7.17 -10.48 -22.63
N GLY A 195 -7.25 -11.82 -22.51
CA GLY A 195 -8.14 -12.50 -21.56
C GLY A 195 -7.83 -12.14 -20.12
N ALA A 196 -6.55 -12.12 -19.72
CA ALA A 196 -6.11 -11.67 -18.40
C ALA A 196 -6.54 -10.21 -18.13
N ALA A 197 -6.35 -9.31 -19.09
CA ALA A 197 -6.78 -7.93 -18.94
C ALA A 197 -8.31 -7.80 -18.77
N ILE A 198 -9.10 -8.54 -19.57
CA ILE A 198 -10.56 -8.53 -19.47
C ILE A 198 -11.03 -9.07 -18.11
N ALA A 199 -10.47 -10.19 -17.64
CA ALA A 199 -10.78 -10.77 -16.35
C ALA A 199 -10.49 -9.78 -15.21
N THR A 200 -9.34 -9.10 -15.26
CA THR A 200 -8.96 -8.06 -14.29
C THR A 200 -9.97 -6.91 -14.28
N VAL A 201 -10.35 -6.40 -15.46
CA VAL A 201 -11.32 -5.31 -15.57
C VAL A 201 -12.69 -5.69 -14.99
N ILE A 202 -13.20 -6.88 -15.33
CA ILE A 202 -14.48 -7.38 -14.80
C ILE A 202 -14.41 -7.50 -13.27
N SER A 203 -13.32 -8.02 -12.75
CA SER A 203 -13.11 -8.18 -11.30
C SER A 203 -13.07 -6.83 -10.57
N GLN A 204 -12.43 -5.83 -11.17
CA GLN A 204 -12.40 -4.46 -10.66
C GLN A 204 -13.80 -3.82 -10.69
N ILE A 205 -14.57 -4.04 -11.75
CA ILE A 205 -15.96 -3.57 -11.85
C ILE A 205 -16.83 -4.20 -10.75
N LEU A 206 -16.74 -5.51 -10.53
CA LEU A 206 -17.50 -6.19 -9.48
C LEU A 206 -17.16 -5.67 -8.09
N SER A 207 -15.87 -5.47 -7.80
CA SER A 207 -15.40 -4.86 -6.55
C SER A 207 -15.94 -3.44 -6.38
N ALA A 208 -15.85 -2.61 -7.40
CA ALA A 208 -16.35 -1.23 -7.38
C ALA A 208 -17.87 -1.15 -7.21
N LEU A 209 -18.61 -2.00 -7.90
CA LEU A 209 -20.06 -2.08 -7.76
C LEU A 209 -20.46 -2.45 -6.33
N TYR A 210 -19.77 -3.39 -5.70
CA TYR A 210 -20.00 -3.75 -4.31
C TYR A 210 -19.70 -2.60 -3.35
N VAL A 211 -18.58 -1.91 -3.52
CA VAL A 211 -18.20 -0.72 -2.74
C VAL A 211 -19.24 0.39 -2.88
N LEU A 212 -19.65 0.71 -4.13
CA LEU A 212 -20.65 1.75 -4.40
C LEU A 212 -22.03 1.36 -3.88
N HIS A 213 -22.44 0.10 -4.06
CA HIS A 213 -23.69 -0.39 -3.50
C HIS A 213 -23.74 -0.21 -1.99
N PHE A 214 -22.65 -0.59 -1.30
CA PHE A 214 -22.58 -0.43 0.15
C PHE A 214 -22.61 1.05 0.54
N LEU A 215 -21.75 1.90 -0.01
CA LEU A 215 -21.62 3.30 0.35
C LEU A 215 -22.85 4.15 -0.03
N ARG A 216 -23.63 3.75 -1.04
CA ARG A 216 -24.86 4.46 -1.44
C ARG A 216 -26.10 3.99 -0.71
N LYS A 217 -26.18 2.68 -0.37
CA LYS A 217 -27.43 2.08 0.13
C LYS A 217 -27.37 1.68 1.61
N LYS A 218 -26.22 1.14 2.07
CA LYS A 218 -26.12 0.50 3.41
C LYS A 218 -25.30 1.30 4.42
N ALA A 219 -24.37 2.12 3.96
CA ALA A 219 -23.54 2.95 4.82
C ALA A 219 -24.38 4.04 5.54
N GLU A 220 -23.94 4.45 6.72
CA GLU A 220 -24.55 5.53 7.47
C GLU A 220 -24.43 6.87 6.74
N LEU A 221 -23.22 7.20 6.35
CA LEU A 221 -22.94 8.35 5.49
C LEU A 221 -22.85 7.86 4.04
N LYS A 222 -23.68 8.43 3.19
CA LYS A 222 -23.85 7.98 1.80
C LYS A 222 -22.97 8.79 0.88
N VAL A 223 -22.32 8.09 -0.07
CA VAL A 223 -21.46 8.70 -1.07
C VAL A 223 -22.27 9.21 -2.26
N ARG A 224 -21.91 10.42 -2.74
CA ARG A 224 -22.38 11.00 -3.99
C ARG A 224 -21.29 11.84 -4.65
N LEU A 225 -21.47 12.11 -5.93
CA LEU A 225 -20.65 13.11 -6.62
C LEU A 225 -21.09 14.51 -6.15
N MET A 226 -20.12 15.38 -5.99
CA MET A 226 -20.36 16.80 -5.69
C MET A 226 -20.60 17.57 -6.98
N THR A 227 -21.45 18.59 -6.89
CA THR A 227 -21.58 19.59 -7.96
C THR A 227 -20.33 20.47 -8.01
N LEU A 228 -20.13 21.17 -9.11
CA LEU A 228 -18.98 22.06 -9.28
C LEU A 228 -18.99 23.21 -8.25
N SER A 229 -20.18 23.74 -7.92
CA SER A 229 -20.36 24.75 -6.87
C SER A 229 -19.97 24.21 -5.50
N GLU A 230 -20.53 23.06 -5.09
CA GLU A 230 -20.17 22.42 -3.82
C GLU A 230 -18.66 22.13 -3.71
N PHE A 231 -18.03 21.71 -4.81
CA PHE A 231 -16.60 21.46 -4.85
C PHE A 231 -15.81 22.76 -4.62
N SER A 232 -16.17 23.85 -5.32
CA SER A 232 -15.48 25.14 -5.21
C SER A 232 -15.62 25.77 -3.82
N GLU A 233 -16.77 25.63 -3.18
CA GLU A 233 -17.00 26.11 -1.81
C GLU A 233 -16.19 25.33 -0.76
N ASN A 234 -15.85 24.08 -1.04
CA ASN A 234 -15.19 23.18 -0.10
C ASN A 234 -13.73 22.85 -0.47
N THR A 235 -13.07 23.65 -1.29
CA THR A 235 -11.68 23.43 -1.76
C THR A 235 -10.66 23.25 -0.63
N ARG A 236 -10.94 23.77 0.56
CA ARG A 236 -10.12 23.54 1.75
C ARG A 236 -9.99 22.05 2.07
N TYR A 237 -11.10 21.29 2.00
CA TYR A 237 -11.05 19.84 2.24
C TYR A 237 -10.26 19.13 1.14
N ALA A 238 -10.36 19.55 -0.12
CA ALA A 238 -9.54 18.98 -1.21
C ALA A 238 -8.04 19.16 -0.93
N LYS A 239 -7.62 20.36 -0.53
CA LYS A 239 -6.23 20.65 -0.14
C LYS A 239 -5.79 19.80 1.05
N ASP A 240 -6.66 19.63 2.03
CA ASP A 240 -6.39 18.84 3.22
C ASP A 240 -6.21 17.35 2.89
N ILE A 241 -7.08 16.80 2.05
CA ILE A 241 -7.04 15.41 1.55
C ILE A 241 -5.73 15.18 0.79
N ILE A 242 -5.43 16.01 -0.21
CA ILE A 242 -4.20 15.90 -1.01
C ILE A 242 -2.98 16.00 -0.10
N SER A 243 -2.92 16.99 0.77
CA SER A 243 -1.77 17.22 1.65
C SER A 243 -1.51 16.03 2.59
N LEU A 244 -2.55 15.41 3.13
CA LEU A 244 -2.40 14.24 4.00
C LEU A 244 -2.07 12.97 3.19
N GLY A 245 -2.72 12.79 2.05
CA GLY A 245 -2.51 11.64 1.16
C GLY A 245 -1.16 11.64 0.46
N THR A 246 -0.56 12.84 0.26
CA THR A 246 0.79 12.98 -0.31
C THR A 246 1.82 12.17 0.49
N SER A 247 1.67 12.04 1.82
CA SER A 247 2.60 11.24 2.62
C SER A 247 2.65 9.76 2.20
N GLY A 248 1.50 9.16 1.87
CA GLY A 248 1.43 7.78 1.36
C GLY A 248 1.92 7.66 -0.08
N CYS A 249 1.58 8.62 -0.94
CA CYS A 249 2.05 8.66 -2.32
C CYS A 249 3.58 8.80 -2.40
N VAL A 250 4.14 9.72 -1.62
CA VAL A 250 5.60 9.91 -1.49
C VAL A 250 6.28 8.63 -0.99
N MET A 251 5.70 7.97 -0.01
CA MET A 251 6.25 6.70 0.50
C MET A 251 6.31 5.62 -0.59
N GLN A 252 5.29 5.52 -1.41
CA GLN A 252 5.26 4.55 -2.52
C GLN A 252 6.30 4.87 -3.60
N LEU A 253 6.38 6.12 -4.01
CA LEU A 253 7.37 6.59 -5.00
C LEU A 253 8.80 6.42 -4.50
N THR A 254 9.06 6.72 -3.23
CA THR A 254 10.39 6.57 -2.64
C THR A 254 10.82 5.12 -2.47
N ASN A 255 9.89 4.19 -2.23
CA ASN A 255 10.21 2.75 -2.26
C ASN A 255 10.69 2.31 -3.64
N SER A 256 10.05 2.77 -4.72
CA SER A 256 10.47 2.49 -6.09
C SER A 256 11.86 3.09 -6.38
N LEU A 257 12.11 4.33 -5.95
CA LEU A 257 13.41 4.98 -6.08
C LEU A 257 14.52 4.18 -5.38
N VAL A 258 14.30 3.76 -4.13
CA VAL A 258 15.25 2.93 -3.38
C VAL A 258 15.54 1.63 -4.12
N SER A 259 14.51 0.96 -4.64
CA SER A 259 14.66 -0.29 -5.40
C SER A 259 15.54 -0.09 -6.64
N ILE A 260 15.34 1.00 -7.39
CA ILE A 260 16.16 1.34 -8.55
C ILE A 260 17.61 1.59 -8.13
N CYS A 261 17.85 2.37 -7.08
CA CYS A 261 19.19 2.65 -6.57
C CYS A 261 19.89 1.36 -6.11
N CYS A 262 19.22 0.50 -5.36
CA CYS A 262 19.77 -0.77 -4.91
C CYS A 262 20.14 -1.67 -6.10
N ASN A 263 19.26 -1.83 -7.07
CA ASN A 263 19.52 -2.64 -8.25
C ASN A 263 20.68 -2.10 -9.08
N ASN A 264 20.79 -0.78 -9.26
CA ASN A 264 21.89 -0.16 -9.98
C ASN A 264 23.25 -0.41 -9.30
N VAL A 265 23.32 -0.30 -7.98
CA VAL A 265 24.57 -0.56 -7.25
C VAL A 265 24.88 -2.04 -7.24
N LEU A 266 23.90 -2.92 -7.01
CA LEU A 266 24.11 -4.37 -7.01
C LEU A 266 24.51 -4.90 -8.39
N SER A 267 23.99 -4.37 -9.49
CA SER A 267 24.41 -4.77 -10.84
C SER A 267 25.90 -4.55 -11.09
N VAL A 268 26.48 -3.49 -10.50
CA VAL A 268 27.90 -3.17 -10.63
C VAL A 268 28.77 -3.94 -9.63
N THR A 269 28.29 -4.12 -8.39
CA THR A 269 29.10 -4.68 -7.29
C THR A 269 28.99 -6.19 -7.17
N GLY A 270 27.88 -6.80 -7.60
CA GLY A 270 27.61 -8.23 -7.41
C GLY A 270 26.97 -8.92 -8.62
N GLY A 271 26.65 -8.18 -9.69
CA GLY A 271 26.04 -8.73 -10.90
C GLY A 271 24.62 -9.25 -10.70
N ASP A 272 24.16 -10.05 -11.66
CA ASP A 272 22.79 -10.57 -11.72
C ASP A 272 22.43 -11.48 -10.53
N LEU A 273 23.42 -12.17 -9.96
CA LEU A 273 23.23 -13.00 -8.79
C LEU A 273 22.67 -12.18 -7.62
N TYR A 274 23.28 -11.03 -7.32
CA TYR A 274 22.87 -10.20 -6.19
C TYR A 274 21.58 -9.39 -6.46
N ILE A 275 21.22 -9.14 -7.73
CA ILE A 275 19.90 -8.64 -8.10
C ILE A 275 18.83 -9.69 -7.77
N SER A 276 19.12 -10.97 -8.06
CA SER A 276 18.25 -12.09 -7.71
C SER A 276 18.12 -12.25 -6.18
N VAL A 277 19.22 -12.16 -5.45
CA VAL A 277 19.22 -12.14 -3.97
C VAL A 277 18.33 -11.00 -3.43
N MET A 278 18.49 -9.78 -3.95
CA MET A 278 17.67 -8.63 -3.52
C MET A 278 16.18 -8.85 -3.81
N THR A 279 15.85 -9.50 -4.92
CA THR A 279 14.47 -9.84 -5.27
C THR A 279 13.85 -10.80 -4.25
N ILE A 280 14.61 -11.83 -3.81
CA ILE A 280 14.17 -12.76 -2.77
C ILE A 280 14.00 -12.04 -1.43
N VAL A 281 15.01 -11.27 -1.01
CA VAL A 281 14.95 -10.48 0.24
C VAL A 281 13.76 -9.53 0.25
N SER A 282 13.51 -8.83 -0.88
CA SER A 282 12.36 -7.92 -1.03
C SER A 282 11.02 -8.65 -0.97
N SER A 283 10.94 -9.87 -1.51
CA SER A 283 9.72 -10.69 -1.47
C SER A 283 9.42 -11.17 -0.05
N ILE A 284 10.45 -11.63 0.68
CA ILE A 284 10.32 -11.99 2.11
C ILE A 284 9.90 -10.75 2.92
N ARG A 285 10.51 -9.60 2.65
CA ARG A 285 10.13 -8.33 3.28
C ARG A 285 8.67 -8.01 3.07
N GLN A 286 8.17 -8.04 1.83
CA GLN A 286 6.78 -7.76 1.53
C GLN A 286 5.82 -8.69 2.28
N MET A 287 6.16 -9.98 2.36
CA MET A 287 5.39 -10.99 3.08
C MET A 287 5.31 -10.68 4.58
N VAL A 288 6.42 -10.25 5.19
CA VAL A 288 6.50 -9.90 6.62
C VAL A 288 5.87 -8.54 6.93
N GLU A 289 6.00 -7.55 6.04
CA GLU A 289 5.41 -6.22 6.23
C GLU A 289 3.88 -6.19 6.07
N THR A 290 3.30 -7.08 5.28
CA THR A 290 1.85 -7.09 5.00
C THR A 290 0.98 -7.11 6.25
N PRO A 291 1.21 -7.97 7.27
CA PRO A 291 0.44 -7.92 8.51
C PRO A 291 0.68 -6.67 9.35
N ILE A 292 1.89 -6.11 9.32
CA ILE A 292 2.20 -4.84 9.98
C ILE A 292 1.33 -3.73 9.40
N TYR A 293 1.26 -3.63 8.07
CA TYR A 293 0.36 -2.68 7.38
C TYR A 293 -1.10 -2.87 7.77
N ALA A 294 -1.57 -4.12 7.86
CA ALA A 294 -2.95 -4.40 8.26
C ALA A 294 -3.26 -3.92 9.68
N ILE A 295 -2.32 -4.09 10.62
CA ILE A 295 -2.48 -3.64 12.01
C ILE A 295 -2.49 -2.10 12.08
N VAL A 296 -1.53 -1.43 11.44
CA VAL A 296 -1.41 0.04 11.53
C VAL A 296 -2.53 0.76 10.79
N GLU A 297 -2.89 0.32 9.59
CA GLU A 297 -4.00 0.91 8.83
C GLU A 297 -5.36 0.59 9.46
N GLY A 298 -5.53 -0.62 10.03
CA GLY A 298 -6.72 -0.97 10.82
C GLY A 298 -6.86 -0.15 12.10
N SER A 299 -5.74 0.28 12.69
CA SER A 299 -5.74 1.15 13.88
C SER A 299 -6.04 2.60 13.54
N SER A 300 -5.78 3.05 12.31
CA SER A 300 -5.91 4.45 11.89
C SER A 300 -7.33 5.04 12.13
N PRO A 301 -8.43 4.38 11.75
CA PRO A 301 -9.78 4.89 12.04
C PRO A 301 -10.05 5.02 13.54
N VAL A 302 -9.56 4.07 14.36
CA VAL A 302 -9.73 4.08 15.82
C VAL A 302 -9.01 5.28 16.43
N LEU A 303 -7.76 5.54 16.01
CA LEU A 303 -6.97 6.69 16.43
C LEU A 303 -7.65 8.02 16.04
N SER A 304 -8.01 8.15 14.76
CA SER A 304 -8.58 9.36 14.20
C SER A 304 -9.93 9.71 14.83
N TYR A 305 -10.81 8.71 15.01
CA TYR A 305 -12.12 8.90 15.64
C TYR A 305 -11.98 9.38 17.09
N ASN A 306 -11.19 8.67 17.92
CA ASN A 306 -11.01 9.03 19.33
C ASN A 306 -10.30 10.37 19.51
N TYR A 307 -9.41 10.75 18.57
CA TYR A 307 -8.80 12.08 18.57
C TYR A 307 -9.82 13.18 18.28
N GLY A 308 -10.69 12.97 17.28
CA GLY A 308 -11.80 13.86 16.99
C GLY A 308 -12.80 13.99 18.15
N ALA A 309 -13.09 12.89 18.83
CA ALA A 309 -13.96 12.84 19.99
C ALA A 309 -13.34 13.46 21.27
N LYS A 310 -12.14 14.03 21.18
CA LYS A 310 -11.38 14.60 22.30
C LYS A 310 -11.23 13.63 23.49
N ARG A 311 -10.89 12.36 23.18
CA ARG A 311 -10.67 11.28 24.18
C ARG A 311 -9.19 10.90 24.25
N PRO A 312 -8.31 11.74 24.81
CA PRO A 312 -6.86 11.56 24.76
C PRO A 312 -6.38 10.25 25.41
N ALA A 313 -7.03 9.79 26.48
CA ALA A 313 -6.72 8.51 27.13
C ALA A 313 -6.94 7.33 26.16
N ARG A 314 -8.02 7.36 25.37
CA ARG A 314 -8.29 6.32 24.35
C ARG A 314 -7.32 6.39 23.18
N VAL A 315 -6.93 7.59 22.75
CA VAL A 315 -5.89 7.78 21.70
C VAL A 315 -4.56 7.19 22.17
N ARG A 316 -4.11 7.52 23.39
CA ARG A 316 -2.87 6.98 24.00
C ARG A 316 -2.91 5.45 24.10
N LYS A 317 -4.04 4.89 24.56
CA LYS A 317 -4.24 3.45 24.61
C LYS A 317 -4.24 2.80 23.22
N SER A 318 -4.77 3.49 22.20
CA SER A 318 -4.74 3.01 20.81
C SER A 318 -3.32 2.96 20.25
N ILE A 319 -2.52 4.02 20.46
CA ILE A 319 -1.10 4.04 20.06
C ILE A 319 -0.34 2.89 20.72
N PHE A 320 -0.51 2.71 22.03
CA PHE A 320 0.15 1.64 22.79
C PHE A 320 -0.29 0.24 22.32
N THR A 321 -1.60 0.02 22.13
CA THR A 321 -2.13 -1.29 21.69
C THR A 321 -1.65 -1.61 20.26
N MET A 322 -1.71 -0.64 19.35
CA MET A 322 -1.18 -0.77 17.99
C MET A 322 0.31 -1.13 18.03
N GLY A 323 1.10 -0.36 18.79
CA GLY A 323 2.54 -0.60 18.92
C GLY A 323 2.86 -1.98 19.50
N LEU A 324 2.16 -2.39 20.56
CA LEU A 324 2.35 -3.71 21.16
C LEU A 324 2.04 -4.85 20.17
N LEU A 325 0.94 -4.75 19.42
CA LEU A 325 0.57 -5.78 18.44
C LEU A 325 1.59 -5.87 17.29
N VAL A 326 2.06 -4.74 16.80
CA VAL A 326 3.08 -4.70 15.74
C VAL A 326 4.39 -5.29 16.26
N LEU A 327 4.88 -4.83 17.41
CA LEU A 327 6.14 -5.30 17.99
C LEU A 327 6.11 -6.80 18.34
N LEU A 328 5.00 -7.31 18.88
CA LEU A 328 4.86 -8.76 19.16
C LEU A 328 4.90 -9.59 17.88
N TYR A 329 4.17 -9.16 16.84
CA TYR A 329 4.19 -9.82 15.54
C TYR A 329 5.60 -9.80 14.93
N THR A 330 6.24 -8.62 14.90
CA THR A 330 7.57 -8.46 14.33
C THR A 330 8.62 -9.26 15.09
N ALA A 331 8.55 -9.31 16.42
CA ALA A 331 9.46 -10.12 17.23
C ALA A 331 9.37 -11.62 16.87
N VAL A 332 8.15 -12.14 16.67
CA VAL A 332 7.94 -13.53 16.21
C VAL A 332 8.52 -13.73 14.82
N MET A 333 8.18 -12.88 13.86
CA MET A 333 8.67 -13.01 12.48
C MET A 333 10.18 -12.82 12.37
N TRP A 334 10.74 -11.88 13.11
CA TRP A 334 12.18 -11.66 13.17
C TRP A 334 12.91 -12.88 13.72
N SER A 335 12.35 -13.52 14.78
CA SER A 335 12.87 -14.79 15.28
C SER A 335 12.84 -15.90 14.22
N VAL A 336 11.76 -16.00 13.45
CA VAL A 336 11.65 -16.95 12.33
C VAL A 336 12.71 -16.69 11.26
N ILE A 337 12.93 -15.42 10.90
CA ILE A 337 13.94 -15.02 9.89
C ILE A 337 15.35 -15.42 10.34
N ILE A 338 15.69 -15.18 11.61
CA ILE A 338 17.03 -15.50 12.15
C ILE A 338 17.22 -17.01 12.33
N LEU A 339 16.22 -17.72 12.81
CA LEU A 339 16.32 -19.14 13.14
C LEU A 339 16.17 -20.06 11.92
N ALA A 340 15.43 -19.64 10.90
CA ALA A 340 15.14 -20.47 9.73
C ALA A 340 15.29 -19.71 8.39
N PRO A 341 16.41 -19.00 8.14
CA PRO A 341 16.58 -18.22 6.91
C PRO A 341 16.57 -19.11 5.66
N HIS A 342 17.19 -20.29 5.72
CA HIS A 342 17.22 -21.26 4.61
C HIS A 342 15.81 -21.70 4.20
N ALA A 343 14.93 -21.97 5.16
CA ALA A 343 13.55 -22.40 4.88
C ALA A 343 12.75 -21.29 4.18
N LEU A 344 12.96 -20.02 4.57
CA LEU A 344 12.30 -18.88 3.95
C LEU A 344 12.78 -18.65 2.51
N ILE A 345 14.09 -18.75 2.28
CA ILE A 345 14.68 -18.57 0.94
C ILE A 345 14.27 -19.72 0.02
N ALA A 346 14.23 -20.97 0.54
CA ALA A 346 13.82 -22.15 -0.21
C ALA A 346 12.39 -22.07 -0.79
N ILE A 347 11.52 -21.21 -0.24
CA ILE A 347 10.20 -20.92 -0.82
C ILE A 347 10.34 -20.27 -2.21
N PHE A 348 11.41 -19.51 -2.44
CA PHE A 348 11.61 -18.70 -3.65
C PHE A 348 12.64 -19.28 -4.62
N SER A 349 13.66 -19.97 -4.10
CA SER A 349 14.71 -20.58 -4.93
C SER A 349 15.25 -21.86 -4.31
N SER A 350 15.49 -22.87 -5.15
CA SER A 350 16.20 -24.11 -4.79
C SER A 350 17.65 -24.12 -5.25
N ASP A 351 18.14 -23.01 -5.81
CA ASP A 351 19.54 -22.91 -6.29
C ASP A 351 20.51 -22.79 -5.11
N SER A 352 21.37 -23.80 -4.96
CA SER A 352 22.35 -23.84 -3.89
C SER A 352 23.43 -22.75 -3.99
N THR A 353 23.74 -22.27 -5.20
CA THR A 353 24.75 -21.23 -5.41
C THR A 353 24.30 -19.87 -4.90
N LEU A 354 22.99 -19.64 -4.91
CA LEU A 354 22.37 -18.39 -4.45
C LEU A 354 22.05 -18.44 -2.95
N MET A 355 21.92 -19.65 -2.37
CA MET A 355 21.39 -19.86 -1.02
C MET A 355 22.24 -19.15 0.06
N ASP A 356 23.56 -19.36 0.04
CA ASP A 356 24.45 -18.83 1.07
C ASP A 356 24.52 -17.30 1.04
N ASP A 357 24.60 -16.71 -0.17
CA ASP A 357 24.59 -15.26 -0.35
C ASP A 357 23.23 -14.65 0.06
N ALA A 358 22.14 -15.34 -0.24
CA ALA A 358 20.81 -14.90 0.14
C ALA A 358 20.60 -14.96 1.66
N VAL A 359 21.11 -16.00 2.36
CA VAL A 359 21.07 -16.10 3.83
C VAL A 359 21.86 -14.95 4.46
N LYS A 360 23.08 -14.69 3.96
CA LYS A 360 23.91 -13.58 4.45
C LYS A 360 23.19 -12.23 4.26
N ALA A 361 22.69 -11.99 3.05
CA ALA A 361 21.99 -10.75 2.71
C ALA A 361 20.72 -10.57 3.55
N LEU A 362 19.93 -11.64 3.75
CA LEU A 362 18.73 -11.64 4.58
C LEU A 362 19.03 -11.26 6.03
N ASN A 363 20.06 -11.86 6.63
CA ASN A 363 20.47 -11.57 8.00
C ASN A 363 20.94 -10.12 8.16
N ILE A 364 21.71 -9.59 7.21
CA ILE A 364 22.13 -8.19 7.21
C ILE A 364 20.89 -7.28 7.10
N TYR A 365 20.03 -7.52 6.11
CA TYR A 365 18.90 -6.66 5.79
C TYR A 365 17.88 -6.58 6.94
N PHE A 366 17.67 -7.69 7.65
CA PHE A 366 16.72 -7.77 8.78
C PHE A 366 17.38 -7.55 10.15
N ALA A 367 18.67 -7.22 10.23
CA ALA A 367 19.38 -7.06 11.50
C ALA A 367 18.72 -6.10 12.49
N ALA A 368 18.13 -5.01 11.99
CA ALA A 368 17.43 -4.01 12.80
C ALA A 368 15.95 -3.85 12.41
N PHE A 369 15.31 -4.94 11.99
CA PHE A 369 13.94 -4.91 11.44
C PHE A 369 12.91 -4.35 12.44
N ILE A 370 13.07 -4.67 13.74
CA ILE A 370 12.17 -4.19 14.80
C ILE A 370 12.10 -2.64 14.89
N PHE A 371 13.17 -1.93 14.50
CA PHE A 371 13.18 -0.46 14.48
C PHE A 371 12.30 0.13 13.36
N MET A 372 11.99 -0.66 12.34
CA MET A 372 11.06 -0.25 11.29
C MET A 372 9.64 -0.08 11.84
N ASP A 373 9.25 -0.86 12.84
CA ASP A 373 7.95 -0.74 13.49
C ASP A 373 7.77 0.63 14.14
N LEU A 374 8.85 1.19 14.71
CA LEU A 374 8.84 2.51 15.30
C LEU A 374 8.47 3.58 14.27
N GLN A 375 8.94 3.42 13.02
CA GLN A 375 8.56 4.27 11.90
C GLN A 375 7.06 4.13 11.59
N TYR A 376 6.55 2.90 11.47
CA TYR A 376 5.14 2.67 11.15
C TYR A 376 4.20 3.20 12.23
N ILE A 377 4.53 2.98 13.50
CA ILE A 377 3.75 3.48 14.64
C ILE A 377 3.72 5.02 14.64
N GLY A 378 4.88 5.64 14.50
CA GLY A 378 5.01 7.11 14.50
C GLY A 378 4.30 7.74 13.32
N GLN A 379 4.52 7.22 12.12
CA GLN A 379 3.96 7.76 10.89
C GLN A 379 2.44 7.58 10.80
N THR A 380 1.92 6.40 11.17
CA THR A 380 0.48 6.16 11.22
C THR A 380 -0.18 7.07 12.27
N THR A 381 0.46 7.28 13.41
CA THR A 381 -0.02 8.22 14.42
C THR A 381 -0.08 9.64 13.85
N PHE A 382 0.97 10.14 13.21
CA PHE A 382 0.96 11.47 12.59
C PHE A 382 -0.12 11.62 11.52
N LYS A 383 -0.29 10.62 10.65
CA LYS A 383 -1.33 10.59 9.62
C LYS A 383 -2.73 10.62 10.24
N SER A 384 -2.98 9.75 11.22
CA SER A 384 -4.29 9.62 11.90
C SER A 384 -4.70 10.86 12.69
N LEU A 385 -3.74 11.61 13.22
CA LEU A 385 -3.96 12.85 13.97
C LEU A 385 -3.84 14.11 13.09
N ASN A 386 -3.84 13.96 11.75
CA ASN A 386 -3.76 15.06 10.78
C ASN A 386 -2.49 15.92 10.90
N LYS A 387 -1.36 15.33 11.31
CA LYS A 387 -0.05 15.99 11.40
C LYS A 387 0.70 15.94 10.07
N LYS A 388 0.12 16.51 9.00
CA LYS A 388 0.52 16.40 7.59
C LYS A 388 2.02 16.62 7.36
N LYS A 389 2.56 17.75 7.85
CA LYS A 389 3.98 18.11 7.66
C LYS A 389 4.92 17.05 8.20
N ARG A 390 4.63 16.49 9.38
CA ARG A 390 5.44 15.44 10.00
C ARG A 390 5.30 14.12 9.24
N ALA A 391 4.08 13.75 8.83
CA ALA A 391 3.85 12.54 8.05
C ALA A 391 4.65 12.55 6.72
N ILE A 392 4.66 13.66 5.98
CA ILE A 392 5.43 13.82 4.74
C ILE A 392 6.93 13.82 5.03
N PHE A 393 7.37 14.59 6.04
CA PHE A 393 8.79 14.70 6.40
C PHE A 393 9.40 13.33 6.72
N PHE A 394 8.75 12.51 7.56
CA PHE A 394 9.25 11.20 7.92
C PHE A 394 9.16 10.16 6.79
N SER A 395 8.21 10.33 5.84
CA SER A 395 8.19 9.52 4.61
C SER A 395 9.44 9.74 3.75
N LEU A 396 9.90 10.99 3.65
CA LEU A 396 11.08 11.36 2.88
C LEU A 396 12.39 11.08 3.63
N LEU A 397 12.43 11.41 4.93
CA LEU A 397 13.64 11.34 5.75
C LEU A 397 14.31 9.96 5.64
N ARG A 398 13.58 8.91 5.93
CA ARG A 398 14.15 7.56 5.97
C ARG A 398 14.59 7.08 4.60
N LYS A 399 13.73 7.20 3.59
CA LYS A 399 14.00 6.61 2.27
C LYS A 399 14.92 7.46 1.39
N VAL A 400 14.63 8.75 1.27
CA VAL A 400 15.40 9.63 0.36
C VAL A 400 16.67 10.15 1.01
N PHE A 401 16.59 10.60 2.26
CA PHE A 401 17.73 11.26 2.91
C PHE A 401 18.66 10.29 3.65
N ILE A 402 18.22 9.06 3.96
CA ILE A 402 19.05 8.09 4.66
C ILE A 402 19.36 6.89 3.75
N VAL A 403 18.34 6.13 3.29
CA VAL A 403 18.57 4.88 2.52
C VAL A 403 19.30 5.16 1.21
N VAL A 404 18.81 6.10 0.39
CA VAL A 404 19.43 6.35 -0.94
C VAL A 404 20.89 6.74 -0.81
N PRO A 405 21.31 7.73 0.01
CA PRO A 405 22.74 8.02 0.18
C PRO A 405 23.55 6.84 0.72
N LEU A 406 23.03 6.11 1.72
CA LEU A 406 23.73 4.96 2.29
C LEU A 406 23.91 3.83 1.27
N THR A 407 22.95 3.64 0.35
CA THR A 407 23.06 2.65 -0.73
C THR A 407 24.26 2.89 -1.64
N TYR A 408 24.75 4.13 -1.74
CA TYR A 408 25.99 4.46 -2.48
C TYR A 408 27.21 4.59 -1.57
N ILE A 409 27.07 5.20 -0.40
CA ILE A 409 28.20 5.49 0.50
C ILE A 409 28.78 4.19 1.09
N LEU A 410 27.95 3.29 1.61
CA LEU A 410 28.43 2.06 2.25
C LEU A 410 29.19 1.15 1.28
N PRO A 411 28.69 0.86 0.06
CA PRO A 411 29.43 0.04 -0.90
C PRO A 411 30.72 0.67 -1.39
N TYR A 412 30.71 1.95 -1.76
CA TYR A 412 31.84 2.57 -2.43
C TYR A 412 32.82 3.26 -1.49
N SER A 413 32.34 4.03 -0.50
CA SER A 413 33.23 4.80 0.39
C SER A 413 33.75 3.98 1.55
N PHE A 414 32.94 3.04 2.07
CA PHE A 414 33.36 2.13 3.14
C PHE A 414 33.86 0.77 2.63
N GLY A 415 33.83 0.53 1.32
CA GLY A 415 34.35 -0.69 0.72
C GLY A 415 33.54 -1.96 1.05
N MET A 416 32.28 -1.80 1.48
CA MET A 416 31.42 -2.94 1.88
C MET A 416 30.86 -3.73 0.70
N GLY A 417 31.00 -3.24 -0.53
CA GLY A 417 30.48 -3.91 -1.73
C GLY A 417 28.98 -4.18 -1.63
N THR A 418 28.56 -5.40 -1.98
CA THR A 418 27.14 -5.82 -1.94
C THR A 418 26.54 -5.75 -0.54
N ASP A 419 27.30 -6.12 0.50
CA ASP A 419 26.82 -6.08 1.89
C ASP A 419 26.41 -4.66 2.31
N GLY A 420 27.09 -3.63 1.79
CA GLY A 420 26.76 -2.23 2.04
C GLY A 420 25.37 -1.84 1.54
N VAL A 421 24.92 -2.39 0.40
CA VAL A 421 23.56 -2.15 -0.12
C VAL A 421 22.51 -2.73 0.82
N PHE A 422 22.72 -3.96 1.30
CA PHE A 422 21.80 -4.59 2.26
C PHE A 422 21.83 -3.91 3.64
N MET A 423 22.99 -3.37 4.07
CA MET A 423 23.16 -2.68 5.34
C MET A 423 22.47 -1.28 5.36
N ALA A 424 22.22 -0.67 4.21
CA ALA A 424 21.56 0.64 4.13
C ALA A 424 20.16 0.64 4.80
N GLU A 425 19.41 -0.43 4.65
CA GLU A 425 18.04 -0.53 5.23
C GLU A 425 18.07 -0.63 6.76
N PRO A 426 18.80 -1.56 7.43
CA PRO A 426 18.83 -1.63 8.89
C PRO A 426 19.38 -0.35 9.53
N VAL A 427 20.41 0.28 8.98
CA VAL A 427 20.92 1.56 9.48
C VAL A 427 19.84 2.64 9.41
N SER A 428 19.10 2.70 8.30
CA SER A 428 18.00 3.65 8.15
C SER A 428 16.84 3.38 9.10
N ASN A 429 16.55 2.12 9.39
CA ASN A 429 15.51 1.71 10.34
C ASN A 429 15.86 2.21 11.74
N VAL A 430 17.09 2.01 12.20
CA VAL A 430 17.54 2.50 13.51
C VAL A 430 17.45 4.03 13.57
N ILE A 431 18.03 4.74 12.62
CA ILE A 431 18.07 6.21 12.64
C ILE A 431 16.68 6.78 12.39
N GLY A 432 16.08 6.48 11.24
CA GLY A 432 14.81 7.08 10.80
C GLY A 432 13.63 6.64 11.66
N GLY A 433 13.56 5.35 12.01
CA GLY A 433 12.52 4.79 12.86
C GLY A 433 12.57 5.38 14.27
N SER A 434 13.74 5.43 14.89
CA SER A 434 13.91 6.02 16.23
C SER A 434 13.58 7.50 16.26
N ILE A 435 14.06 8.28 15.29
CA ILE A 435 13.77 9.74 15.24
C ILE A 435 12.26 9.96 15.04
N CYS A 436 11.60 9.20 14.15
CA CYS A 436 10.15 9.29 13.94
C CYS A 436 9.38 9.01 15.23
N PHE A 437 9.71 7.92 15.91
CA PHE A 437 9.04 7.50 17.13
C PHE A 437 9.26 8.48 18.31
N VAL A 438 10.52 8.88 18.54
CA VAL A 438 10.86 9.87 19.59
C VAL A 438 10.17 11.20 19.33
N THR A 439 10.14 11.67 18.08
CA THR A 439 9.39 12.88 17.71
C THR A 439 7.89 12.71 17.97
N MET A 440 7.33 11.55 17.67
CA MET A 440 5.92 11.23 17.97
C MET A 440 5.68 11.29 19.48
N LEU A 441 6.49 10.62 20.30
CA LEU A 441 6.37 10.67 21.76
C LEU A 441 6.50 12.10 22.30
N GLY A 442 7.51 12.85 21.84
CA GLY A 442 7.79 14.21 22.33
C GLY A 442 6.78 15.27 21.90
N THR A 443 5.95 14.97 20.89
CA THR A 443 5.00 15.98 20.38
C THR A 443 3.55 15.58 20.55
N VAL A 444 3.20 14.31 20.34
CA VAL A 444 1.82 13.83 20.44
C VAL A 444 1.43 13.58 21.89
N LEU A 445 2.28 12.95 22.71
CA LEU A 445 1.92 12.68 24.10
C LEU A 445 1.72 13.96 24.94
N PRO A 446 2.56 15.00 24.83
CA PRO A 446 2.29 16.26 25.53
C PRO A 446 1.01 16.95 25.05
N GLU A 447 0.70 16.88 23.72
CA GLU A 447 -0.55 17.41 23.20
C GLU A 447 -1.76 16.67 23.80
N LEU A 448 -1.73 15.34 23.85
CA LEU A 448 -2.79 14.55 24.47
C LEU A 448 -2.97 14.83 25.96
N ARG A 449 -1.88 15.07 26.70
CA ARG A 449 -1.93 15.46 28.11
C ARG A 449 -2.60 16.83 28.30
N ARG A 450 -2.32 17.79 27.42
CA ARG A 450 -2.98 19.13 27.45
C ARG A 450 -4.47 19.05 27.12
N MET A 451 -4.89 18.05 26.38
CA MET A 451 -6.33 17.82 26.10
C MET A 451 -7.06 17.18 27.29
N GLU A 452 -6.33 16.59 28.25
CA GLU A 452 -6.89 16.03 29.52
C GLU A 452 -7.13 17.12 30.57
N GLN A 453 -6.44 18.25 30.48
CA GLN A 453 -6.61 19.45 31.32
C GLN A 453 -7.74 20.35 30.78
#